data_f8969a3c8221e994baea3e48bd4f3019
#
_entry.id   f8969a3c8221e994baea3e48bd4f3019
#
_cell.length_a   1.000
_cell.length_b   1.000
_cell.length_c   1.000
_cell.angle_alpha   90.00
_cell.angle_beta   90.00
_cell.angle_gamma   90.00
#
_symmetry.space_group_name_H-M   'P 1'
#
loop_
_entity.id
_entity.type
_entity.pdbx_description
1 polymer ?
#
loop_
_entity_poly.entity_id
_entity_poly.type
_entity_poly.pdbx_seq_one_letter_code
_entity_poly.pdbx_strand_id
1 'polypeptide(L)'
;PFCYSKLLKREPKSRAGFLRLSCDLTLDPNTANSWLVLSQGDRKVKRMGEPQFLSSHPERFTQWRQVLSRESLTGCCYWEVERKGRIYVAVAYNSMIRAGRSNKSLFGANDKSWALDCCLHNFKFGHNNIWKSISGPRSSRLGVFLDHRAGILSFYSVSDTMTLIHRVQTTFTEPLHAGLWIGFACYAELCEPK
;
A
#
# COMPACT_ATOMS: atom_id res chain seq x y z
N PRO A 1 -17.57 -30.73 16.91
CA PRO A 1 -16.48 -29.91 16.41
C PRO A 1 -16.71 -29.66 14.91
N PHE A 2 -17.36 -28.54 14.57
CA PHE A 2 -17.63 -28.19 13.22
C PHE A 2 -16.34 -27.65 12.60
N CYS A 3 -15.86 -28.36 11.61
CA CYS A 3 -14.69 -28.01 10.79
C CYS A 3 -15.01 -26.77 9.94
N TYR A 4 -14.61 -25.58 10.36
CA TYR A 4 -14.67 -24.34 9.57
C TYR A 4 -13.50 -24.21 8.58
N SER A 5 -12.97 -25.32 8.12
CA SER A 5 -11.88 -25.35 7.17
C SER A 5 -12.40 -25.84 5.83
N LYS A 6 -12.84 -24.94 4.95
CA LYS A 6 -12.83 -25.06 3.49
C LYS A 6 -13.81 -24.11 2.79
N LEU A 7 -13.89 -22.87 3.22
CA LEU A 7 -14.24 -21.81 2.29
C LEU A 7 -12.94 -21.08 1.95
N LEU A 8 -12.21 -21.57 0.99
CA LEU A 8 -11.30 -20.75 0.20
C LEU A 8 -12.13 -19.55 -0.25
N LYS A 9 -12.01 -18.43 0.45
CA LYS A 9 -12.68 -17.19 0.07
C LYS A 9 -12.04 -16.80 -1.27
N ARG A 10 -12.68 -17.17 -2.36
CA ARG A 10 -12.27 -16.72 -3.70
C ARG A 10 -12.30 -15.21 -3.66
N GLU A 11 -11.25 -14.60 -4.21
CA GLU A 11 -11.19 -13.16 -4.42
C GLU A 11 -12.51 -12.66 -5.04
N PRO A 12 -13.14 -11.63 -4.44
CA PRO A 12 -14.44 -11.14 -4.91
C PRO A 12 -14.37 -10.71 -6.38
N LYS A 13 -15.50 -10.81 -7.09
CA LYS A 13 -15.62 -10.45 -8.52
C LYS A 13 -16.20 -9.05 -8.73
N SER A 14 -16.69 -8.41 -7.69
CA SER A 14 -17.30 -7.08 -7.75
C SER A 14 -16.80 -6.18 -6.66
N ARG A 15 -16.82 -4.85 -6.87
CA ARG A 15 -16.44 -3.88 -5.87
C ARG A 15 -17.25 -4.05 -4.58
N ALA A 16 -18.55 -4.29 -4.67
CA ALA A 16 -19.40 -4.54 -3.50
C ALA A 16 -18.93 -5.78 -2.69
N GLY A 17 -18.46 -6.81 -3.36
CA GLY A 17 -17.87 -7.99 -2.72
C GLY A 17 -16.56 -7.66 -1.99
N PHE A 18 -15.70 -6.84 -2.59
CA PHE A 18 -14.45 -6.37 -1.96
C PHE A 18 -14.73 -5.47 -0.76
N LEU A 19 -15.69 -4.54 -0.87
CA LEU A 19 -16.05 -3.64 0.21
C LEU A 19 -16.53 -4.36 1.48
N ARG A 20 -17.11 -5.57 1.36
CA ARG A 20 -17.44 -6.43 2.52
C ARG A 20 -16.21 -6.95 3.27
N LEU A 21 -15.03 -6.88 2.67
CA LEU A 21 -13.75 -7.26 3.25
C LEU A 21 -12.91 -6.04 3.62
N SER A 22 -13.50 -4.83 3.59
CA SER A 22 -12.78 -3.60 3.88
C SER A 22 -12.21 -3.60 5.28
N CYS A 23 -10.96 -3.17 5.36
CA CYS A 23 -10.28 -2.88 6.60
C CYS A 23 -10.20 -1.36 6.81
N ASP A 24 -10.41 -0.95 8.03
CA ASP A 24 -10.20 0.43 8.44
C ASP A 24 -8.73 0.65 8.74
N LEU A 25 -8.06 1.44 7.90
CA LEU A 25 -6.62 1.67 7.98
C LEU A 25 -6.33 3.15 8.21
N THR A 26 -5.35 3.41 9.07
CA THR A 26 -4.78 4.73 9.32
C THR A 26 -3.27 4.69 9.15
N LEU A 27 -2.68 5.82 8.76
CA LEU A 27 -1.24 5.95 8.61
C LEU A 27 -0.59 6.21 9.98
N ASP A 28 0.59 5.62 10.19
CA ASP A 28 1.35 5.82 11.44
C ASP A 28 2.29 7.02 11.31
N PRO A 29 2.04 8.13 12.03
CA PRO A 29 2.90 9.32 12.04
C PRO A 29 4.34 9.02 12.44
N ASN A 30 4.58 7.97 13.26
CA ASN A 30 5.91 7.59 13.68
C ASN A 30 6.75 7.04 12.52
N THR A 31 6.12 6.44 11.51
CA THR A 31 6.81 5.91 10.32
C THR A 31 7.00 6.97 9.23
N ALA A 32 6.19 8.01 9.22
CA ALA A 32 6.16 9.00 8.15
C ALA A 32 7.51 9.74 8.01
N ASN A 33 8.02 9.81 6.77
CA ASN A 33 9.18 10.65 6.47
C ASN A 33 8.89 12.13 6.79
N SER A 34 9.90 12.89 7.21
CA SER A 34 9.75 14.29 7.62
C SER A 34 9.23 15.25 6.53
N TRP A 35 9.25 14.86 5.26
CA TRP A 35 8.67 15.64 4.15
C TRP A 35 7.18 15.36 3.93
N LEU A 36 6.56 14.55 4.79
CA LEU A 36 5.16 14.18 4.70
C LEU A 36 4.36 14.82 5.83
N VAL A 37 3.15 15.27 5.50
CA VAL A 37 2.14 15.72 6.47
C VAL A 37 0.94 14.80 6.38
N LEU A 38 0.50 14.29 7.53
CA LEU A 38 -0.72 13.53 7.69
C LEU A 38 -1.87 14.44 8.10
N SER A 39 -3.07 14.12 7.65
CA SER A 39 -4.30 14.86 7.97
C SER A 39 -5.53 13.96 7.87
N GLN A 40 -6.71 14.49 8.15
CA GLN A 40 -7.98 13.76 8.08
C GLN A 40 -7.96 12.46 8.91
N GLY A 41 -7.58 12.57 10.19
CA GLY A 41 -7.48 11.42 11.07
C GLY A 41 -6.42 10.40 10.63
N ASP A 42 -5.28 10.88 10.14
CA ASP A 42 -4.16 10.08 9.64
C ASP A 42 -4.51 9.21 8.42
N ARG A 43 -5.53 9.58 7.64
CA ARG A 43 -5.89 8.86 6.41
C ARG A 43 -5.28 9.49 5.16
N LYS A 44 -5.01 10.78 5.19
CA LYS A 44 -4.45 11.52 4.06
C LYS A 44 -3.00 11.89 4.32
N VAL A 45 -2.16 11.68 3.29
CA VAL A 45 -0.76 12.07 3.29
C VAL A 45 -0.43 12.93 2.10
N LYS A 46 0.28 14.04 2.33
CA LYS A 46 0.75 14.96 1.30
C LYS A 46 2.25 15.19 1.46
N ARG A 47 2.96 15.24 0.33
CA ARG A 47 4.36 15.67 0.33
C ARG A 47 4.44 17.19 0.34
N MET A 48 5.20 17.70 1.28
CA MET A 48 5.48 19.13 1.44
C MET A 48 6.71 19.58 0.63
N GLY A 49 6.84 20.87 0.43
CA GLY A 49 8.00 21.48 -0.25
C GLY A 49 9.24 21.57 0.65
N GLU A 50 9.07 21.38 1.95
CA GLU A 50 10.12 21.46 2.97
C GLU A 50 9.90 20.39 4.05
N PRO A 51 10.96 19.97 4.76
CA PRO A 51 10.83 18.99 5.84
C PRO A 51 10.08 19.62 7.02
N GLN A 52 9.23 18.80 7.66
CA GLN A 52 8.54 19.16 8.89
C GLN A 52 9.44 18.87 10.10
N PHE A 53 9.31 19.66 11.15
CA PHE A 53 10.03 19.46 12.41
C PHE A 53 9.37 18.36 13.22
N LEU A 54 9.70 17.10 12.90
CA LEU A 54 9.17 15.92 13.59
C LEU A 54 10.22 15.38 14.57
N SER A 55 9.75 14.86 15.69
CA SER A 55 10.60 14.13 16.63
C SER A 55 11.26 12.94 15.95
N SER A 56 12.51 12.65 16.32
CA SER A 56 13.20 11.44 15.88
C SER A 56 12.44 10.20 16.37
N HIS A 57 12.29 9.22 15.50
CA HIS A 57 11.66 7.95 15.84
C HIS A 57 12.37 6.81 15.08
N PRO A 58 12.65 5.66 15.72
CA PRO A 58 13.35 4.54 15.08
C PRO A 58 12.58 3.94 13.89
N GLU A 59 11.24 4.01 13.92
CA GLU A 59 10.39 3.52 12.84
C GLU A 59 10.27 4.51 11.66
N ARG A 60 10.78 5.74 11.78
CA ARG A 60 10.64 6.76 10.75
C ARG A 60 11.50 6.47 9.53
N PHE A 61 10.90 6.50 8.34
CA PHE A 61 11.65 6.51 7.09
C PHE A 61 12.46 7.80 6.97
N THR A 62 13.79 7.69 6.86
CA THR A 62 14.68 8.86 6.91
C THR A 62 14.91 9.48 5.53
N GLN A 63 14.91 8.71 4.46
CA GLN A 63 15.29 9.19 3.12
C GLN A 63 14.14 9.18 2.11
N TRP A 64 13.38 8.09 2.07
CA TRP A 64 12.27 7.96 1.14
C TRP A 64 11.00 8.55 1.73
N ARG A 65 10.19 9.22 0.90
CA ARG A 65 8.94 9.87 1.31
C ARG A 65 7.85 8.80 1.45
N GLN A 66 8.00 7.98 2.47
CA GLN A 66 7.21 6.79 2.74
C GLN A 66 6.57 6.86 4.12
N VAL A 67 5.46 6.13 4.25
CA VAL A 67 4.71 5.95 5.49
C VAL A 67 4.05 4.58 5.46
N LEU A 68 3.85 3.96 6.62
CA LEU A 68 3.14 2.70 6.80
C LEU A 68 1.83 2.92 7.56
N SER A 69 0.91 1.97 7.43
CA SER A 69 -0.29 1.90 8.27
C SER A 69 0.07 1.50 9.71
N ARG A 70 -0.76 1.94 10.66
CA ARG A 70 -0.68 1.46 12.06
C ARG A 70 -1.07 0.00 12.16
N GLU A 71 -2.11 -0.38 11.43
CA GLU A 71 -2.70 -1.71 11.46
C GLU A 71 -1.79 -2.70 10.72
N SER A 72 -1.56 -3.84 11.34
CA SER A 72 -0.91 -4.98 10.71
C SER A 72 -1.94 -5.94 10.14
N LEU A 73 -1.64 -6.51 8.99
CA LEU A 73 -2.53 -7.32 8.17
C LEU A 73 -2.06 -8.77 8.15
N THR A 74 -2.89 -9.69 8.67
CA THR A 74 -2.60 -11.14 8.74
C THR A 74 -3.73 -12.01 8.19
N GLY A 75 -4.81 -11.37 7.68
CA GLY A 75 -6.00 -12.04 7.14
C GLY A 75 -6.37 -11.54 5.76
N CYS A 76 -7.67 -11.62 5.44
CA CYS A 76 -8.23 -10.98 4.25
C CYS A 76 -8.54 -9.52 4.53
N CYS A 77 -8.08 -8.64 3.67
CA CYS A 77 -8.27 -7.21 3.79
C CYS A 77 -8.38 -6.56 2.41
N TYR A 78 -9.30 -5.62 2.27
CA TYR A 78 -9.42 -4.75 1.12
C TYR A 78 -9.39 -3.30 1.56
N TRP A 79 -8.71 -2.44 0.82
CA TRP A 79 -8.75 -0.99 1.01
C TRP A 79 -8.62 -0.25 -0.30
N GLU A 80 -9.07 0.99 -0.33
CA GLU A 80 -8.95 1.86 -1.49
C GLU A 80 -8.06 3.06 -1.15
N VAL A 81 -7.32 3.52 -2.17
CA VAL A 81 -6.43 4.69 -2.09
C VAL A 81 -6.85 5.67 -3.17
N GLU A 82 -7.30 6.85 -2.78
CA GLU A 82 -7.47 8.00 -3.69
C GLU A 82 -6.13 8.71 -3.84
N ARG A 83 -5.78 9.15 -5.05
CA ARG A 83 -4.48 9.75 -5.31
C ARG A 83 -4.53 10.94 -6.27
N LYS A 84 -3.56 11.82 -6.12
CA LYS A 84 -3.19 12.81 -7.14
C LYS A 84 -1.69 12.75 -7.40
N GLY A 85 -1.33 12.59 -8.67
CA GLY A 85 0.04 12.48 -9.13
C GLY A 85 0.65 11.09 -8.95
N ARG A 86 1.98 11.00 -8.95
CA ARG A 86 2.72 9.75 -8.83
C ARG A 86 2.85 9.34 -7.37
N ILE A 87 2.38 8.14 -7.08
CA ILE A 87 2.56 7.50 -5.77
C ILE A 87 2.96 6.04 -5.96
N TYR A 88 3.51 5.40 -4.91
CA TYR A 88 3.51 3.95 -4.79
C TYR A 88 2.45 3.53 -3.79
N VAL A 89 1.70 2.49 -4.14
CA VAL A 89 0.84 1.75 -3.23
C VAL A 89 1.51 0.42 -2.94
N ALA A 90 1.76 0.13 -1.68
CA ALA A 90 2.61 -0.98 -1.29
C ALA A 90 2.04 -1.76 -0.10
N VAL A 91 2.60 -2.95 0.11
CA VAL A 91 2.59 -3.65 1.38
C VAL A 91 4.03 -3.97 1.77
N ALA A 92 4.33 -3.94 3.06
CA ALA A 92 5.67 -4.20 3.56
C ALA A 92 5.63 -4.87 4.93
N TYR A 93 6.66 -5.68 5.20
CA TYR A 93 6.93 -6.20 6.53
C TYR A 93 7.43 -5.09 7.46
N ASN A 94 7.07 -5.17 8.72
CA ASN A 94 7.57 -4.22 9.72
C ASN A 94 9.10 -4.30 9.90
N SER A 95 9.69 -5.45 9.62
CA SER A 95 11.14 -5.68 9.64
C SER A 95 11.92 -4.98 8.52
N MET A 96 11.23 -4.28 7.61
CA MET A 96 11.88 -3.52 6.54
C MET A 96 12.75 -2.39 7.11
N ILE A 97 13.94 -2.18 6.56
CA ILE A 97 14.87 -1.12 6.95
C ILE A 97 14.25 0.26 6.69
N ARG A 98 14.34 1.17 7.69
CA ARG A 98 13.80 2.53 7.63
C ARG A 98 14.84 3.57 7.19
N ALA A 99 16.12 3.35 7.50
CA ALA A 99 17.18 4.32 7.31
C ALA A 99 17.94 4.12 6.00
N GLY A 100 18.48 5.22 5.46
CA GLY A 100 19.38 5.22 4.32
C GLY A 100 18.68 5.31 2.97
N ARG A 101 19.46 5.71 1.95
CA ARG A 101 19.00 5.88 0.54
C ARG A 101 19.08 4.60 -0.28
N SER A 102 19.48 3.49 0.32
CA SER A 102 19.62 2.23 -0.40
C SER A 102 18.26 1.66 -0.83
N ASN A 103 18.28 0.76 -1.78
CA ASN A 103 17.12 -0.01 -2.17
C ASN A 103 16.49 -0.77 -1.00
N LYS A 104 17.25 -1.07 0.05
CA LYS A 104 16.79 -1.77 1.26
C LYS A 104 15.66 -1.05 2.00
N SER A 105 15.57 0.27 1.86
CA SER A 105 14.54 1.10 2.51
C SER A 105 13.48 1.67 1.55
N LEU A 106 13.54 1.36 0.23
CA LEU A 106 12.54 1.79 -0.75
C LEU A 106 11.52 0.68 -1.00
N PHE A 107 10.22 1.00 -0.96
CA PHE A 107 9.17 0.03 -1.31
C PHE A 107 9.36 -0.54 -2.71
N GLY A 108 9.25 -1.87 -2.83
CA GLY A 108 9.41 -2.62 -4.07
C GLY A 108 10.85 -2.89 -4.48
N ALA A 109 11.83 -2.24 -3.86
CA ALA A 109 13.24 -2.41 -4.21
C ALA A 109 14.00 -3.39 -3.29
N ASN A 110 13.28 -4.17 -2.48
CA ASN A 110 13.84 -5.16 -1.56
C ASN A 110 12.87 -6.35 -1.41
N ASP A 111 13.31 -7.37 -0.72
CA ASP A 111 12.55 -8.61 -0.47
C ASP A 111 11.48 -8.47 0.64
N LYS A 112 11.41 -7.32 1.31
CA LYS A 112 10.49 -7.03 2.42
C LYS A 112 9.26 -6.23 2.01
N SER A 113 9.14 -5.88 0.73
CA SER A 113 8.03 -5.04 0.25
C SER A 113 7.63 -5.37 -1.19
N TRP A 114 6.35 -5.14 -1.49
CA TRP A 114 5.71 -5.27 -2.81
C TRP A 114 5.04 -3.95 -3.12
N ALA A 115 5.34 -3.33 -4.24
CA ALA A 115 4.85 -2.00 -4.57
C ALA A 115 4.33 -1.89 -6.00
N LEU A 116 3.23 -1.18 -6.16
CA LEU A 116 2.75 -0.68 -7.45
C LEU A 116 3.11 0.80 -7.55
N ASP A 117 4.03 1.13 -8.45
CA ASP A 117 4.34 2.51 -8.85
C ASP A 117 3.27 2.98 -9.83
N CYS A 118 2.48 3.94 -9.39
CA CYS A 118 1.39 4.53 -10.15
C CYS A 118 1.89 5.80 -10.84
N CYS A 119 2.58 5.64 -11.95
CA CYS A 119 3.05 6.74 -12.79
C CYS A 119 1.88 7.46 -13.49
N LEU A 120 2.19 8.59 -14.16
CA LEU A 120 1.20 9.36 -14.91
C LEU A 120 0.65 8.57 -16.12
N HIS A 121 1.43 7.70 -16.73
CA HIS A 121 1.09 7.04 -17.99
C HIS A 121 0.99 5.52 -17.92
N ASN A 122 1.59 4.87 -16.94
CA ASN A 122 1.63 3.42 -16.78
C ASN A 122 1.78 3.03 -15.31
N PHE A 123 1.73 1.74 -15.07
CA PHE A 123 2.07 1.15 -13.78
C PHE A 123 3.40 0.39 -13.88
N LYS A 124 4.11 0.30 -12.76
CA LYS A 124 5.21 -0.64 -12.60
C LYS A 124 5.04 -1.39 -11.29
N PHE A 125 5.14 -2.69 -11.34
CA PHE A 125 5.17 -3.50 -10.13
C PHE A 125 6.62 -3.83 -9.76
N GLY A 126 6.98 -3.64 -8.50
CA GLY A 126 8.31 -3.89 -7.96
C GLY A 126 8.28 -4.80 -6.73
N HIS A 127 9.21 -5.76 -6.72
CA HIS A 127 9.56 -6.59 -5.58
C HIS A 127 10.99 -7.07 -5.76
N ASN A 128 11.75 -7.12 -4.67
CA ASN A 128 13.16 -7.55 -4.67
C ASN A 128 14.02 -6.82 -5.72
N ASN A 129 13.75 -5.51 -5.90
CA ASN A 129 14.39 -4.63 -6.87
C ASN A 129 14.18 -5.05 -8.36
N ILE A 130 13.24 -5.92 -8.64
CA ILE A 130 12.81 -6.29 -9.99
C ILE A 130 11.54 -5.52 -10.31
N TRP A 131 11.59 -4.68 -11.35
CA TRP A 131 10.48 -3.82 -11.76
C TRP A 131 9.93 -4.23 -13.11
N LYS A 132 8.62 -4.48 -13.17
CA LYS A 132 7.90 -4.88 -14.37
C LYS A 132 6.89 -3.82 -14.76
N SER A 133 6.94 -3.34 -16.00
CA SER A 133 5.91 -2.44 -16.56
C SER A 133 4.60 -3.20 -16.77
N ILE A 134 3.49 -2.56 -16.42
CA ILE A 134 2.15 -3.11 -16.51
C ILE A 134 1.24 -2.07 -17.16
N SER A 135 0.48 -2.52 -18.16
CA SER A 135 -0.58 -1.72 -18.76
C SER A 135 -1.89 -1.90 -17.98
N GLY A 136 -2.66 -0.84 -17.86
CA GLY A 136 -3.96 -0.89 -17.19
C GLY A 136 -4.69 0.45 -17.31
N PRO A 137 -6.01 0.46 -17.06
CA PRO A 137 -6.79 1.67 -17.12
C PRO A 137 -6.38 2.60 -15.97
N ARG A 138 -6.37 3.89 -16.28
CA ARG A 138 -6.06 4.93 -15.29
C ARG A 138 -7.25 5.18 -14.40
N SER A 139 -6.96 5.37 -13.12
CA SER A 139 -7.93 5.87 -12.15
C SER A 139 -7.21 6.71 -11.10
N SER A 140 -7.92 7.70 -10.56
CA SER A 140 -7.49 8.38 -9.34
C SER A 140 -7.62 7.47 -8.11
N ARG A 141 -8.37 6.37 -8.23
CA ARG A 141 -8.63 5.43 -7.16
C ARG A 141 -8.10 4.04 -7.47
N LEU A 142 -7.37 3.50 -6.53
CA LEU A 142 -6.78 2.16 -6.59
C LEU A 142 -7.36 1.30 -5.46
N GLY A 143 -7.66 0.04 -5.77
CA GLY A 143 -8.04 -0.96 -4.78
C GLY A 143 -6.89 -1.92 -4.53
N VAL A 144 -6.72 -2.32 -3.30
CA VAL A 144 -5.75 -3.34 -2.90
C VAL A 144 -6.48 -4.45 -2.15
N PHE A 145 -6.29 -5.67 -2.60
CA PHE A 145 -6.79 -6.87 -1.93
C PHE A 145 -5.62 -7.70 -1.46
N LEU A 146 -5.64 -8.05 -0.20
CA LEU A 146 -4.69 -8.95 0.45
C LEU A 146 -5.44 -10.13 1.04
N ASP A 147 -5.05 -11.36 0.67
CA ASP A 147 -5.28 -12.56 1.45
C ASP A 147 -3.93 -13.08 1.93
N HIS A 148 -3.54 -12.68 3.15
CA HIS A 148 -2.24 -13.02 3.71
C HIS A 148 -2.03 -14.53 3.82
N ARG A 149 -3.07 -15.28 4.22
CA ARG A 149 -2.98 -16.74 4.42
C ARG A 149 -2.89 -17.49 3.09
N ALA A 150 -3.62 -17.02 2.07
CA ALA A 150 -3.56 -17.60 0.73
C ALA A 150 -2.35 -17.11 -0.07
N GLY A 151 -1.63 -16.09 0.42
CA GLY A 151 -0.49 -15.49 -0.27
C GLY A 151 -0.88 -14.67 -1.50
N ILE A 152 -2.07 -14.08 -1.51
CA ILE A 152 -2.59 -13.30 -2.65
C ILE A 152 -2.51 -11.81 -2.32
N LEU A 153 -1.89 -11.05 -3.23
CA LEU A 153 -1.90 -9.59 -3.24
C LEU A 153 -2.32 -9.12 -4.63
N SER A 154 -3.41 -8.36 -4.70
CA SER A 154 -3.95 -7.87 -5.97
C SER A 154 -4.17 -6.36 -5.94
N PHE A 155 -3.82 -5.70 -7.03
CA PHE A 155 -4.01 -4.27 -7.24
C PHE A 155 -5.03 -4.04 -8.35
N TYR A 156 -5.97 -3.14 -8.12
CA TYR A 156 -7.06 -2.81 -9.03
C TYR A 156 -7.09 -1.32 -9.36
N SER A 157 -7.44 -1.00 -10.58
CA SER A 157 -7.96 0.31 -10.97
C SER A 157 -9.45 0.35 -10.65
N VAL A 158 -9.88 1.34 -9.86
CA VAL A 158 -11.27 1.47 -9.41
C VAL A 158 -11.89 2.70 -10.06
N SER A 159 -12.93 2.46 -10.86
CA SER A 159 -13.80 3.46 -11.46
C SER A 159 -15.24 2.98 -11.32
N ASP A 160 -16.08 3.16 -12.30
CA ASP A 160 -17.40 2.49 -12.36
C ASP A 160 -17.24 0.96 -12.42
N THR A 161 -16.11 0.50 -12.94
CA THR A 161 -15.70 -0.91 -12.97
C THR A 161 -14.40 -1.10 -12.18
N MET A 162 -14.18 -2.33 -11.69
CA MET A 162 -12.89 -2.74 -11.12
C MET A 162 -12.10 -3.54 -12.16
N THR A 163 -10.90 -3.07 -12.47
CA THR A 163 -10.02 -3.76 -13.42
C THR A 163 -8.73 -4.17 -12.70
N LEU A 164 -8.42 -5.47 -12.76
CA LEU A 164 -7.17 -6.00 -12.20
C LEU A 164 -5.98 -5.40 -12.96
N ILE A 165 -5.08 -4.76 -12.22
CA ILE A 165 -3.80 -4.25 -12.74
C ILE A 165 -2.73 -5.33 -12.61
N HIS A 166 -2.57 -5.88 -11.41
CA HIS A 166 -1.55 -6.89 -11.13
C HIS A 166 -1.94 -7.76 -9.95
N ARG A 167 -1.55 -9.04 -10.03
CA ARG A 167 -1.69 -10.01 -8.94
C ARG A 167 -0.37 -10.68 -8.64
N VAL A 168 -0.09 -10.83 -7.37
CA VAL A 168 1.02 -11.59 -6.83
C VAL A 168 0.50 -12.82 -6.11
N GLN A 169 1.14 -13.95 -6.33
CA GLN A 169 0.97 -15.16 -5.54
C GLN A 169 2.32 -15.49 -4.91
N THR A 170 2.37 -15.48 -3.58
CA THR A 170 3.58 -15.72 -2.80
C THR A 170 3.25 -16.29 -1.42
N THR A 171 4.23 -16.54 -0.59
CA THR A 171 4.05 -16.87 0.81
C THR A 171 4.53 -15.71 1.66
N PHE A 172 3.62 -15.10 2.42
CA PHE A 172 3.98 -14.08 3.39
C PHE A 172 4.40 -14.71 4.71
N THR A 173 5.54 -14.31 5.24
CA THR A 173 6.17 -14.88 6.43
C THR A 173 6.01 -14.03 7.69
N GLU A 174 5.65 -12.76 7.53
CA GLU A 174 5.43 -11.79 8.61
C GLU A 174 4.10 -11.05 8.37
N PRO A 175 3.49 -10.44 9.40
CA PRO A 175 2.39 -9.49 9.19
C PRO A 175 2.80 -8.37 8.24
N LEU A 176 1.88 -7.93 7.40
CA LEU A 176 2.08 -6.84 6.45
C LEU A 176 1.47 -5.54 6.95
N HIS A 177 2.02 -4.42 6.52
CA HIS A 177 1.44 -3.09 6.67
C HIS A 177 1.16 -2.50 5.29
N ALA A 178 0.06 -1.77 5.14
CA ALA A 178 -0.14 -0.94 3.96
C ALA A 178 0.91 0.17 3.94
N GLY A 179 1.44 0.48 2.77
CA GLY A 179 2.47 1.50 2.60
C GLY A 179 2.18 2.45 1.46
N LEU A 180 2.61 3.70 1.61
CA LEU A 180 2.51 4.73 0.59
C LEU A 180 3.86 5.44 0.42
N TRP A 181 4.30 5.61 -0.82
CA TRP A 181 5.37 6.54 -1.20
C TRP A 181 4.75 7.70 -1.99
N ILE A 182 5.16 8.94 -1.69
CA ILE A 182 4.51 10.14 -2.24
C ILE A 182 5.50 10.94 -3.07
N GLY A 183 5.16 11.14 -4.34
CA GLY A 183 5.92 11.97 -5.28
C GLY A 183 5.85 13.45 -4.98
N PHE A 184 6.60 14.26 -5.73
CA PHE A 184 6.60 15.72 -5.58
C PHE A 184 5.23 16.32 -5.94
N ALA A 185 4.72 17.23 -5.10
CA ALA A 185 3.40 17.86 -5.24
C ALA A 185 2.22 16.85 -5.34
N CYS A 186 2.38 15.65 -4.79
CA CYS A 186 1.38 14.58 -4.80
C CYS A 186 0.76 14.38 -3.43
N TYR A 187 -0.40 13.71 -3.42
CA TYR A 187 -1.04 13.20 -2.21
C TYR A 187 -1.68 11.84 -2.45
N ALA A 188 -1.91 11.14 -1.35
CA ALA A 188 -2.74 9.94 -1.30
C ALA A 188 -3.63 9.96 -0.05
N GLU A 189 -4.76 9.27 -0.14
CA GLU A 189 -5.74 9.17 0.93
C GLU A 189 -6.29 7.75 1.01
N LEU A 190 -6.19 7.13 2.20
CA LEU A 190 -6.86 5.88 2.51
C LEU A 190 -8.36 6.16 2.65
N CYS A 191 -9.16 5.60 1.75
CA CYS A 191 -10.60 5.82 1.75
C CYS A 191 -11.24 5.14 2.98
N GLU A 192 -12.23 5.80 3.58
CA GLU A 192 -13.03 5.18 4.62
C GLU A 192 -13.76 3.94 4.07
N PRO A 193 -13.86 2.87 4.86
CA PRO A 193 -14.71 1.73 4.53
C PRO A 193 -16.17 2.19 4.32
N LYS A 194 -16.80 1.73 3.26
CA LYS A 194 -18.20 2.04 2.95
C LYS A 194 -19.09 0.83 3.22
#